data_9b4dd980d6c731f478b48946a59ac23b
#
_entry.id   9b4dd980d6c731f478b48946a59ac23b
#
_cell.length_a   1.000
_cell.length_b   1.000
_cell.length_c   1.000
_cell.angle_alpha   90.00
_cell.angle_beta   90.00
_cell.angle_gamma   90.00
#
_symmetry.space_group_name_H-M   'P 1'
#
loop_
_entity.id
_entity.type
_entity.pdbx_description
1 polymer ?
#
loop_
_entity_poly.entity_id
_entity_poly.type
_entity_poly.pdbx_seq_one_letter_code
_entity_poly.pdbx_strand_id
1 'polypeptide(L)'
;GLGNDDYFGLIRNFRRHSFLLLYLFGASPAVCGSFVAGREHGLQPLQGGTLYLPHATSLRMGRLGYQSDAQASLAVSYNSLEGYGASLQEALTRPYAPYESIGIRNPGGDYNQLATSLLQIENEFYGTIRPKRVIFPGERPLHALRERGVEYVEVRCMDLDPFVTVGIEAPTMR
;
A
#
# COMPACT_ATOMS: atom_id res chain seq x y z
N GLY A 1 16.98 22.42 -1.18
CA GLY A 1 16.01 21.43 -0.75
C GLY A 1 16.54 20.03 -1.03
N LEU A 2 15.88 18.99 -0.51
CA LEU A 2 16.21 17.60 -0.81
C LEU A 2 15.95 17.30 -2.30
N GLY A 3 16.87 16.55 -2.94
CA GLY A 3 16.71 16.06 -4.29
C GLY A 3 16.02 14.69 -4.33
N ASN A 4 15.72 14.21 -5.54
CA ASN A 4 15.11 12.89 -5.72
C ASN A 4 15.94 11.77 -5.08
N ASP A 5 17.26 11.82 -5.21
CA ASP A 5 18.17 10.80 -4.67
C ASP A 5 18.13 10.74 -3.15
N ASP A 6 17.99 11.90 -2.48
CA ASP A 6 17.84 11.98 -1.02
C ASP A 6 16.53 11.31 -0.58
N TYR A 7 15.42 11.60 -1.27
CA TYR A 7 14.14 10.96 -0.99
C TYR A 7 14.18 9.45 -1.23
N PHE A 8 14.78 9.00 -2.32
CA PHE A 8 14.90 7.56 -2.59
C PHE A 8 15.89 6.88 -1.62
N GLY A 9 16.92 7.57 -1.16
CA GLY A 9 17.78 7.13 -0.07
C GLY A 9 17.01 6.93 1.22
N LEU A 10 16.19 7.91 1.61
CA LEU A 10 15.28 7.83 2.77
C LEU A 10 14.30 6.64 2.62
N ILE A 11 13.66 6.49 1.45
CA ILE A 11 12.70 5.41 1.20
C ILE A 11 13.37 4.03 1.36
N ARG A 12 14.56 3.82 0.78
CA ARG A 12 15.31 2.56 0.91
C ARG A 12 15.65 2.25 2.36
N ASN A 13 16.13 3.24 3.13
CA ASN A 13 16.44 3.05 4.55
C ASN A 13 15.19 2.79 5.38
N PHE A 14 14.11 3.54 5.14
CA PHE A 14 12.83 3.31 5.79
C PHE A 14 12.33 1.87 5.54
N ARG A 15 12.33 1.41 4.30
CA ARG A 15 11.89 0.04 3.95
C ARG A 15 12.74 -1.03 4.62
N ARG A 16 14.04 -0.80 4.76
CA ARG A 16 14.97 -1.72 5.46
C ARG A 16 14.60 -1.89 6.93
N HIS A 17 14.12 -0.83 7.58
CA HIS A 17 13.87 -0.79 9.02
C HIS A 17 12.37 -0.77 9.40
N SER A 18 11.46 -0.75 8.43
CA SER A 18 10.01 -0.63 8.69
C SER A 18 9.44 -1.75 9.56
N PHE A 19 10.07 -2.94 9.58
CA PHE A 19 9.67 -4.03 10.46
C PHE A 19 9.78 -3.66 11.95
N LEU A 20 10.76 -2.84 12.32
CA LEU A 20 10.89 -2.34 13.70
C LEU A 20 9.73 -1.43 14.08
N LEU A 21 9.30 -0.57 13.13
CA LEU A 21 8.15 0.32 13.36
C LEU A 21 6.87 -0.47 13.52
N LEU A 22 6.65 -1.49 12.70
CA LEU A 22 5.50 -2.39 12.81
C LEU A 22 5.52 -3.17 14.13
N TYR A 23 6.68 -3.61 14.57
CA TYR A 23 6.84 -4.34 15.82
C TYR A 23 6.58 -3.46 17.05
N LEU A 24 7.14 -2.24 17.07
CA LEU A 24 7.07 -1.35 18.22
C LEU A 24 5.77 -0.55 18.32
N PHE A 25 5.18 -0.18 17.17
CA PHE A 25 4.04 0.74 17.09
C PHE A 25 2.81 0.12 16.41
N GLY A 26 2.82 -1.20 16.19
CA GLY A 26 1.62 -1.89 15.71
C GLY A 26 0.54 -1.89 16.78
N ALA A 27 -0.69 -1.53 16.39
CA ALA A 27 -1.85 -1.40 17.28
C ALA A 27 -3.11 -2.07 16.68
N SER A 28 -2.95 -2.93 15.67
CA SER A 28 -4.07 -3.62 15.01
C SER A 28 -3.82 -5.12 14.80
N PRO A 29 -3.59 -5.91 15.88
CA PRO A 29 -3.38 -7.35 15.79
C PRO A 29 -4.69 -8.14 15.60
N ALA A 30 -5.84 -7.47 15.65
CA ALA A 30 -7.17 -8.05 15.64
C ALA A 30 -8.13 -7.27 14.74
N VAL A 31 -9.16 -7.97 14.26
CA VAL A 31 -10.21 -7.40 13.40
C VAL A 31 -11.57 -7.95 13.79
N CYS A 32 -12.65 -7.23 13.46
CA CYS A 32 -14.00 -7.78 13.54
C CYS A 32 -14.15 -8.94 12.55
N GLY A 33 -14.84 -10.03 12.96
CA GLY A 33 -15.09 -11.17 12.09
C GLY A 33 -15.83 -10.81 10.79
N SER A 34 -16.66 -9.76 10.80
CA SER A 34 -17.33 -9.26 9.59
C SER A 34 -16.37 -8.72 8.53
N PHE A 35 -15.19 -8.24 8.94
CA PHE A 35 -14.16 -7.72 8.01
C PHE A 35 -13.57 -8.82 7.12
N VAL A 36 -13.54 -10.05 7.60
CA VAL A 36 -12.97 -11.21 6.91
C VAL A 36 -14.02 -12.21 6.47
N ALA A 37 -15.31 -11.88 6.59
CA ALA A 37 -16.40 -12.76 6.19
C ALA A 37 -16.27 -13.16 4.71
N GLY A 38 -16.32 -14.47 4.44
CA GLY A 38 -16.17 -15.03 3.10
C GLY A 38 -14.73 -15.05 2.56
N ARG A 39 -13.73 -14.74 3.38
CA ARG A 39 -12.32 -14.79 3.02
C ARG A 39 -11.61 -15.92 3.78
N GLU A 40 -10.66 -16.58 3.11
CA GLU A 40 -9.77 -17.51 3.80
C GLU A 40 -8.78 -16.73 4.68
N HIS A 41 -8.64 -17.15 5.93
CA HIS A 41 -7.73 -16.53 6.89
C HIS A 41 -7.25 -17.52 7.95
N GLY A 42 -6.07 -17.25 8.53
CA GLY A 42 -5.52 -18.03 9.65
C GLY A 42 -5.74 -17.39 11.02
N LEU A 43 -6.73 -16.48 11.15
CA LEU A 43 -7.01 -15.80 12.41
C LEU A 43 -7.70 -16.73 13.40
N GLN A 44 -7.42 -16.54 14.68
CA GLN A 44 -8.04 -17.26 15.79
C GLN A 44 -9.18 -16.44 16.41
N PRO A 45 -10.23 -17.10 16.91
CA PRO A 45 -11.35 -16.41 17.54
C PRO A 45 -10.97 -15.82 18.91
N LEU A 46 -11.48 -14.64 19.20
CA LEU A 46 -11.49 -13.98 20.50
C LEU A 46 -12.94 -13.64 20.87
N GLN A 47 -13.18 -13.18 22.09
CA GLN A 47 -14.52 -12.81 22.55
C GLN A 47 -15.16 -11.71 21.68
N GLY A 48 -16.50 -11.66 21.65
CA GLY A 48 -17.26 -10.60 21.00
C GLY A 48 -17.19 -10.58 19.47
N GLY A 49 -16.92 -11.72 18.81
CA GLY A 49 -16.85 -11.76 17.35
C GLY A 49 -15.56 -11.16 16.76
N THR A 50 -14.58 -10.95 17.61
CA THR A 50 -13.23 -10.49 17.21
C THR A 50 -12.38 -11.68 16.79
N LEU A 51 -11.54 -11.47 15.78
CA LEU A 51 -10.52 -12.41 15.32
C LEU A 51 -9.14 -11.78 15.44
N TYR A 52 -8.11 -12.56 15.80
CA TYR A 52 -6.76 -12.06 15.96
C TYR A 52 -5.72 -13.03 15.39
N LEU A 53 -4.51 -12.53 15.14
CA LEU A 53 -3.38 -13.37 14.79
C LEU A 53 -2.39 -13.40 15.96
N PRO A 54 -2.10 -14.58 16.53
CA PRO A 54 -1.10 -14.71 17.60
C PRO A 54 0.24 -14.09 17.19
N HIS A 55 0.86 -13.36 18.11
CA HIS A 55 2.14 -12.68 17.92
C HIS A 55 2.19 -11.57 16.87
N ALA A 56 1.08 -11.27 16.18
CA ALA A 56 1.01 -10.10 15.33
C ALA A 56 0.87 -8.82 16.15
N THR A 57 1.54 -7.76 15.74
CA THR A 57 1.35 -6.41 16.28
C THR A 57 0.42 -5.58 15.38
N SER A 58 0.40 -5.89 14.07
CA SER A 58 -0.45 -5.23 13.09
C SER A 58 -0.82 -6.21 11.97
N LEU A 59 -2.08 -6.18 11.54
CA LEU A 59 -2.58 -6.87 10.35
C LEU A 59 -2.59 -5.97 9.11
N ARG A 60 -2.27 -4.67 9.27
CA ARG A 60 -2.40 -3.65 8.23
C ARG A 60 -1.61 -3.97 6.97
N MET A 61 -0.36 -4.39 7.12
CA MET A 61 0.54 -4.66 5.98
C MET A 61 0.52 -6.13 5.53
N GLY A 62 -0.38 -6.94 6.08
CA GLY A 62 -0.58 -8.34 5.70
C GLY A 62 -1.61 -8.52 4.57
N ARG A 63 -1.83 -9.78 4.18
CA ARG A 63 -2.79 -10.18 3.11
C ARG A 63 -4.24 -9.78 3.38
N LEU A 64 -4.62 -9.58 4.64
CA LEU A 64 -5.94 -9.10 5.03
C LEU A 64 -6.07 -7.57 4.95
N GLY A 65 -4.96 -6.86 4.91
CA GLY A 65 -4.89 -5.40 4.81
C GLY A 65 -4.45 -4.91 3.43
N TYR A 66 -3.24 -4.34 3.36
CA TYR A 66 -2.72 -3.67 2.17
C TYR A 66 -1.88 -4.54 1.23
N GLN A 67 -1.88 -5.86 1.36
CA GLN A 67 -1.27 -6.75 0.38
C GLN A 67 -2.32 -7.36 -0.55
N SER A 68 -2.00 -7.42 -1.83
CA SER A 68 -2.80 -8.07 -2.88
C SER A 68 -1.97 -9.18 -3.52
N ASP A 69 -2.59 -10.32 -3.79
CA ASP A 69 -1.92 -11.44 -4.49
C ASP A 69 -1.48 -11.03 -5.91
N ALA A 70 -2.23 -10.16 -6.58
CA ALA A 70 -1.85 -9.59 -7.87
C ALA A 70 -0.51 -8.84 -7.78
N GLN A 71 -0.25 -8.15 -6.67
CA GLN A 71 0.97 -7.38 -6.46
C GLN A 71 2.13 -8.19 -5.86
N ALA A 72 1.92 -9.45 -5.47
CA ALA A 72 2.97 -10.30 -4.89
C ALA A 72 4.16 -10.50 -5.86
N SER A 73 3.90 -10.49 -7.17
CA SER A 73 4.93 -10.59 -8.22
C SER A 73 5.51 -9.24 -8.66
N LEU A 74 5.02 -8.12 -8.10
CA LEU A 74 5.44 -6.79 -8.50
C LEU A 74 6.72 -6.36 -7.78
N ALA A 75 7.82 -6.32 -8.50
CA ALA A 75 9.10 -5.80 -8.01
C ALA A 75 9.26 -4.33 -8.40
N VAL A 76 8.94 -3.42 -7.47
CA VAL A 76 9.11 -1.98 -7.69
C VAL A 76 10.52 -1.56 -7.32
N SER A 77 11.21 -0.89 -8.24
CA SER A 77 12.53 -0.31 -8.00
C SER A 77 12.41 0.96 -7.14
N TYR A 78 13.29 1.08 -6.16
CA TYR A 78 13.46 2.29 -5.34
C TYR A 78 14.89 2.84 -5.45
N ASN A 79 15.60 2.50 -6.52
CA ASN A 79 16.95 2.98 -6.74
C ASN A 79 16.99 4.42 -7.27
N SER A 80 16.02 4.78 -8.09
CA SER A 80 15.86 6.13 -8.64
C SER A 80 14.38 6.42 -8.95
N LEU A 81 14.07 7.69 -9.24
CA LEU A 81 12.75 8.10 -9.70
C LEU A 81 12.38 7.45 -11.04
N GLU A 82 13.33 7.36 -11.96
CA GLU A 82 13.12 6.74 -13.26
C GLU A 82 12.80 5.24 -13.11
N GLY A 83 13.59 4.52 -12.30
CA GLY A 83 13.37 3.10 -12.02
C GLY A 83 12.05 2.83 -11.34
N TYR A 84 11.67 3.68 -10.38
CA TYR A 84 10.36 3.63 -9.73
C TYR A 84 9.23 3.85 -10.74
N GLY A 85 9.34 4.92 -11.54
CA GLY A 85 8.34 5.26 -12.55
C GLY A 85 8.19 4.18 -13.63
N ALA A 86 9.31 3.59 -14.09
CA ALA A 86 9.31 2.49 -15.05
C ALA A 86 8.60 1.24 -14.48
N SER A 87 8.89 0.87 -13.23
CA SER A 87 8.26 -0.27 -12.57
C SER A 87 6.74 -0.10 -12.43
N LEU A 88 6.27 1.09 -12.06
CA LEU A 88 4.84 1.36 -11.97
C LEU A 88 4.17 1.39 -13.35
N GLN A 89 4.83 1.98 -14.35
CA GLN A 89 4.31 2.01 -15.72
C GLN A 89 4.17 0.60 -16.29
N GLU A 90 5.14 -0.27 -16.06
CA GLU A 90 5.05 -1.68 -16.44
C GLU A 90 3.85 -2.35 -15.77
N ALA A 91 3.68 -2.17 -14.47
CA ALA A 91 2.56 -2.76 -13.72
C ALA A 91 1.18 -2.26 -14.19
N LEU A 92 1.09 -1.00 -14.63
CA LEU A 92 -0.13 -0.39 -15.17
C LEU A 92 -0.47 -0.88 -16.59
N THR A 93 0.48 -1.49 -17.28
CA THR A 93 0.30 -1.95 -18.68
C THR A 93 0.40 -3.45 -18.83
N ARG A 94 1.05 -4.16 -17.88
CA ARG A 94 1.22 -5.61 -17.92
C ARG A 94 -0.10 -6.32 -17.62
N PRO A 95 -0.63 -7.14 -18.56
CA PRO A 95 -1.84 -7.91 -18.34
C PRO A 95 -1.72 -8.85 -17.14
N TYR A 96 -2.82 -9.05 -16.42
CA TYR A 96 -2.93 -10.00 -15.32
C TYR A 96 -4.06 -10.98 -15.62
N ALA A 97 -3.72 -12.24 -15.90
CA ALA A 97 -4.64 -13.26 -16.41
C ALA A 97 -5.93 -13.43 -15.56
N PRO A 98 -5.90 -13.37 -14.20
CA PRO A 98 -7.13 -13.42 -13.43
C PRO A 98 -8.06 -12.23 -13.70
N TYR A 99 -7.53 -11.03 -13.95
CA TYR A 99 -8.35 -9.87 -14.29
C TYR A 99 -8.84 -9.90 -15.75
N GLU A 100 -8.03 -10.46 -16.66
CA GLU A 100 -8.46 -10.67 -18.04
C GLU A 100 -9.64 -11.65 -18.12
N SER A 101 -9.66 -12.69 -17.28
CA SER A 101 -10.76 -13.66 -17.24
C SER A 101 -12.09 -13.07 -16.75
N ILE A 102 -12.03 -12.06 -15.88
CA ILE A 102 -13.19 -11.30 -15.40
C ILE A 102 -13.70 -10.36 -16.51
N GLY A 103 -12.78 -9.77 -17.27
CA GLY A 103 -13.07 -8.76 -18.28
C GLY A 103 -13.44 -7.40 -17.71
N ILE A 104 -13.34 -6.37 -18.56
CA ILE A 104 -13.62 -4.97 -18.13
C ILE A 104 -15.13 -4.74 -17.97
N ARG A 105 -15.95 -5.39 -18.80
CA ARG A 105 -17.41 -5.24 -18.78
C ARG A 105 -18.10 -6.60 -18.70
N ASN A 106 -19.25 -6.62 -18.03
CA ASN A 106 -20.15 -7.76 -18.03
C ASN A 106 -21.02 -7.80 -19.32
N PRO A 107 -21.76 -8.89 -19.59
CA PRO A 107 -22.66 -8.98 -20.74
C PRO A 107 -23.76 -7.92 -20.78
N GLY A 108 -24.10 -7.32 -19.62
CA GLY A 108 -25.07 -6.22 -19.50
C GLY A 108 -24.48 -4.85 -19.83
N GLY A 109 -23.15 -4.75 -20.04
CA GLY A 109 -22.45 -3.51 -20.37
C GLY A 109 -21.90 -2.73 -19.18
N ASP A 110 -22.17 -3.17 -17.95
CA ASP A 110 -21.63 -2.54 -16.74
C ASP A 110 -20.14 -2.86 -16.54
N TYR A 111 -19.42 -1.96 -15.89
CA TYR A 111 -18.01 -2.16 -15.60
C TYR A 111 -17.80 -3.12 -14.42
N ASN A 112 -17.05 -4.19 -14.65
CA ASN A 112 -16.58 -5.09 -13.61
C ASN A 112 -15.33 -4.53 -12.88
N GLN A 113 -14.47 -3.84 -13.63
CA GLN A 113 -13.19 -3.31 -13.16
C GLN A 113 -12.68 -2.21 -14.10
N LEU A 114 -11.65 -1.47 -13.65
CA LEU A 114 -11.10 -0.32 -14.40
C LEU A 114 -10.18 -0.75 -15.54
N ALA A 115 -9.38 -1.79 -15.32
CA ALA A 115 -8.43 -2.33 -16.29
C ALA A 115 -8.16 -3.82 -16.00
N THR A 116 -7.46 -4.50 -16.90
CA THR A 116 -7.04 -5.90 -16.73
C THR A 116 -5.56 -6.03 -16.43
N SER A 117 -4.88 -4.92 -16.18
CA SER A 117 -3.46 -4.87 -15.83
C SER A 117 -3.22 -5.18 -14.36
N LEU A 118 -1.96 -5.53 -14.04
CA LEU A 118 -1.50 -5.90 -12.70
C LEU A 118 -1.84 -4.83 -11.65
N LEU A 119 -1.70 -3.54 -12.02
CA LEU A 119 -2.28 -2.40 -11.33
C LEU A 119 -3.34 -1.78 -12.24
N GLN A 120 -4.54 -1.60 -11.73
CA GLN A 120 -5.62 -0.97 -12.51
C GLN A 120 -5.47 0.56 -12.54
N ILE A 121 -5.00 1.14 -11.43
CA ILE A 121 -4.66 2.55 -11.28
C ILE A 121 -3.40 2.72 -10.43
N GLU A 122 -2.72 3.86 -10.56
CA GLU A 122 -1.48 4.17 -9.82
C GLU A 122 -1.66 4.13 -8.29
N ASN A 123 -2.84 4.54 -7.81
CA ASN A 123 -3.15 4.58 -6.38
C ASN A 123 -3.33 3.20 -5.75
N GLU A 124 -3.52 2.16 -6.56
CA GLU A 124 -3.68 0.77 -6.12
C GLU A 124 -2.36 0.15 -5.65
N PHE A 125 -1.22 0.75 -5.98
CA PHE A 125 0.07 0.27 -5.50
C PHE A 125 0.21 0.48 -3.98
N TYR A 126 0.38 -0.61 -3.24
CA TYR A 126 0.54 -0.62 -1.79
C TYR A 126 2.00 -0.85 -1.39
N GLY A 127 2.60 0.18 -0.80
CA GLY A 127 3.94 0.10 -0.21
C GLY A 127 3.94 0.67 1.21
N THR A 128 4.94 0.31 2.01
CA THR A 128 5.11 0.83 3.38
C THR A 128 5.37 2.33 3.39
N ILE A 129 6.02 2.83 2.35
CA ILE A 129 6.33 4.24 2.11
C ILE A 129 6.32 4.48 0.60
N ARG A 130 5.84 5.64 0.18
CA ARG A 130 5.77 6.04 -1.23
C ARG A 130 6.32 7.45 -1.45
N PRO A 131 7.04 7.71 -2.56
CA PRO A 131 7.32 9.07 -3.00
C PRO A 131 6.03 9.74 -3.46
N LYS A 132 5.88 11.00 -3.16
CA LYS A 132 4.67 11.78 -3.48
C LYS A 132 5.03 13.16 -4.02
N ARG A 133 4.09 13.68 -4.78
CA ARG A 133 4.04 15.06 -5.26
C ARG A 133 2.62 15.56 -5.20
N VAL A 134 2.40 16.82 -4.83
CA VAL A 134 1.07 17.44 -4.95
C VAL A 134 0.69 17.47 -6.42
N ILE A 135 -0.50 16.99 -6.73
CA ILE A 135 -1.05 16.90 -8.09
C ILE A 135 -2.03 18.04 -8.36
N PHE A 136 -2.08 18.49 -9.61
CA PHE A 136 -3.08 19.42 -10.08
C PHE A 136 -4.39 18.69 -10.45
N PRO A 137 -5.54 19.40 -10.52
CA PRO A 137 -6.78 18.79 -10.97
C PRO A 137 -6.63 18.09 -12.32
N GLY A 138 -6.99 16.81 -12.40
CA GLY A 138 -6.86 15.99 -13.60
C GLY A 138 -5.47 15.41 -13.88
N GLU A 139 -4.46 15.77 -13.10
CA GLU A 139 -3.10 15.24 -13.25
C GLU A 139 -2.95 13.86 -12.61
N ARG A 140 -2.17 13.01 -13.25
CA ARG A 140 -1.84 11.67 -12.69
C ARG A 140 -0.62 11.75 -11.76
N PRO A 141 -0.62 11.02 -10.63
CA PRO A 141 0.49 11.04 -9.67
C PRO A 141 1.87 10.72 -10.26
N LEU A 142 1.96 9.71 -11.12
CA LEU A 142 3.22 9.34 -11.74
C LEU A 142 3.73 10.41 -12.72
N HIS A 143 2.82 11.06 -13.42
CA HIS A 143 3.16 12.20 -14.29
C HIS A 143 3.74 13.35 -13.46
N ALA A 144 3.07 13.74 -12.37
CA ALA A 144 3.55 14.78 -11.46
C ALA A 144 4.95 14.49 -10.91
N LEU A 145 5.19 13.24 -10.51
CA LEU A 145 6.51 12.81 -10.02
C LEU A 145 7.60 12.91 -11.10
N ARG A 146 7.30 12.51 -12.35
CA ARG A 146 8.26 12.57 -13.46
C ARG A 146 8.61 14.00 -13.84
N GLU A 147 7.61 14.87 -13.91
CA GLU A 147 7.80 16.27 -14.36
C GLU A 147 8.45 17.16 -13.30
N ARG A 148 8.09 16.97 -12.02
CA ARG A 148 8.46 17.90 -10.95
C ARG A 148 9.28 17.28 -9.81
N GLY A 149 9.56 15.98 -9.88
CA GLY A 149 10.30 15.26 -8.84
C GLY A 149 9.48 14.98 -7.57
N VAL A 150 10.14 14.38 -6.60
CA VAL A 150 9.56 14.06 -5.29
C VAL A 150 9.48 15.33 -4.45
N GLU A 151 8.36 15.55 -3.78
CA GLU A 151 8.13 16.68 -2.87
C GLU A 151 8.09 16.24 -1.41
N TYR A 152 7.51 15.06 -1.15
CA TYR A 152 7.40 14.47 0.17
C TYR A 152 7.30 12.94 0.08
N VAL A 153 7.34 12.27 1.23
CA VAL A 153 7.08 10.84 1.34
C VAL A 153 5.81 10.59 2.16
N GLU A 154 5.07 9.57 1.77
CA GLU A 154 3.88 9.10 2.48
C GLU A 154 4.17 7.77 3.16
N VAL A 155 4.26 7.78 4.49
CA VAL A 155 4.37 6.55 5.30
C VAL A 155 2.98 5.95 5.48
N ARG A 156 2.81 4.67 5.16
CA ARG A 156 1.52 3.98 5.17
C ARG A 156 1.45 2.76 6.09
N CYS A 157 2.56 2.35 6.66
CA CYS A 157 2.63 1.14 7.48
C CYS A 157 2.25 1.35 8.96
N MET A 158 2.10 2.61 9.40
CA MET A 158 1.79 2.91 10.79
C MET A 158 0.31 2.70 11.09
N ASP A 159 0.03 2.08 12.23
CA ASP A 159 -1.31 2.05 12.81
C ASP A 159 -1.57 3.34 13.61
N LEU A 160 -2.84 3.61 13.88
CA LEU A 160 -3.23 4.64 14.82
C LEU A 160 -3.22 4.06 16.23
N ASP A 161 -2.54 4.73 17.17
CA ASP A 161 -2.61 4.38 18.59
C ASP A 161 -4.00 4.76 19.14
N PRO A 162 -4.81 3.81 19.60
CA PRO A 162 -6.17 4.08 20.07
C PRO A 162 -6.21 4.87 21.39
N PHE A 163 -5.08 4.98 22.09
CA PHE A 163 -4.98 5.72 23.37
C PHE A 163 -4.49 7.16 23.18
N VAL A 164 -4.18 7.57 21.97
CA VAL A 164 -3.71 8.92 21.63
C VAL A 164 -4.76 9.62 20.77
N THR A 165 -5.20 10.81 21.16
CA THR A 165 -6.27 11.57 20.52
C THR A 165 -6.11 11.74 19.00
N VAL A 166 -4.87 11.96 18.54
CA VAL A 166 -4.54 12.11 17.10
C VAL A 166 -3.90 10.85 16.51
N GLY A 167 -3.90 9.74 17.24
CA GLY A 167 -3.41 8.44 16.79
C GLY A 167 -1.90 8.26 16.76
N ILE A 168 -1.11 9.31 17.01
CA ILE A 168 0.34 9.25 17.14
C ILE A 168 0.84 10.46 17.93
N GLU A 169 1.81 10.28 18.82
CA GLU A 169 2.42 11.36 19.57
C GLU A 169 3.65 11.95 18.86
N ALA A 170 3.91 13.25 19.07
CA ALA A 170 5.05 13.93 18.49
C ALA A 170 6.41 13.28 18.86
N PRO A 171 6.65 12.75 20.08
CA PRO A 171 7.87 12.02 20.40
C PRO A 171 8.06 10.74 19.58
N THR A 172 6.96 10.05 19.22
CA THR A 172 7.01 8.83 18.40
C THR A 172 7.44 9.11 16.96
N MET A 173 7.20 10.33 16.47
CA MET A 173 7.55 10.74 15.11
C MET A 173 9.00 11.24 14.97
N ARG A 174 9.73 11.45 16.06
CA ARG A 174 11.10 11.98 16.11
C ARG A 174 12.13 10.90 16.32
#